data_d39e6e143cb42ff8adaa16f879a81ddb
#
_entry.id   d39e6e143cb42ff8adaa16f879a81ddb
#
_cell.length_a   1.000
_cell.length_b   1.000
_cell.length_c   1.000
_cell.angle_alpha   90.00
_cell.angle_beta   90.00
_cell.angle_gamma   90.00
#
_symmetry.space_group_name_H-M   'P 1'
#
loop_
_entity.id
_entity.type
_entity.pdbx_description
1 polymer ?
#
loop_
_entity_poly.entity_id
_entity_poly.type
_entity_poly.pdbx_seq_one_letter_code
_entity_poly.pdbx_strand_id
1 'polypeptide(L)'
;MMLQSIRLPCTIKPVKTRNVKTRIKCSSGSDYSDQTFDDVDTVLIKYFTFRSTQYTLGQVYEMDMSPMKSEFNWLCDFSNEHNPSSGDAFIEALYENGKTNIASRIMENREGLLKRWLSQTTETNGEKLGLKMHSKNMGIFRNTLMKSLENTPEPTKSMDEV
;
A
#
# COMPACT_ATOMS: atom_id res chain seq x y z
N MET A 1 -5.54 -13.44 31.98
CA MET A 1 -4.49 -12.47 31.61
C MET A 1 -4.98 -11.70 30.41
N MET A 2 -5.37 -10.45 30.60
CA MET A 2 -5.86 -9.58 29.52
C MET A 2 -4.64 -9.00 28.79
N LEU A 3 -4.50 -9.32 27.50
CA LEU A 3 -3.53 -8.69 26.61
C LEU A 3 -3.97 -7.24 26.38
N GLN A 4 -3.38 -6.31 27.10
CA GLN A 4 -3.53 -4.89 26.78
C GLN A 4 -2.87 -4.62 25.43
N SER A 5 -3.68 -4.27 24.46
CA SER A 5 -3.22 -3.80 23.15
C SER A 5 -2.46 -2.49 23.34
N ILE A 6 -1.14 -2.56 23.37
CA ILE A 6 -0.26 -1.39 23.42
C ILE A 6 -0.42 -0.66 22.09
N ARG A 7 -1.17 0.43 22.07
CA ARG A 7 -1.21 1.36 20.94
C ARG A 7 0.13 2.08 20.89
N LEU A 8 0.92 1.77 19.88
CA LEU A 8 2.15 2.50 19.59
C LEU A 8 1.81 3.98 19.34
N PRO A 9 2.43 4.92 20.05
CA PRO A 9 2.11 6.35 19.94
C PRO A 9 2.56 7.00 18.63
N CYS A 10 3.39 6.30 17.83
CA CYS A 10 3.87 6.82 16.56
C CYS A 10 2.92 6.39 15.43
N THR A 11 2.02 7.29 15.05
CA THR A 11 1.20 7.14 13.85
C THR A 11 1.92 7.86 12.72
N ILE A 12 2.50 7.11 11.78
CA ILE A 12 2.97 7.69 10.51
C ILE A 12 1.76 8.33 9.85
N LYS A 13 1.77 9.67 9.73
CA LYS A 13 0.65 10.40 9.12
C LYS A 13 0.50 9.94 7.68
N PRO A 14 -0.72 9.57 7.24
CA PRO A 14 -0.93 9.25 5.84
C PRO A 14 -0.56 10.48 5.01
N VAL A 15 0.37 10.30 4.09
CA VAL A 15 0.75 11.34 3.13
C VAL A 15 -0.50 11.73 2.36
N LYS A 16 -0.87 13.02 2.38
CA LYS A 16 -1.86 13.57 1.46
C LYS A 16 -1.37 13.27 0.05
N THR A 17 -1.92 12.24 -0.57
CA THR A 17 -1.70 11.98 -1.99
C THR A 17 -2.19 13.21 -2.76
N ARG A 18 -1.25 14.04 -3.22
CA ARG A 18 -1.55 15.01 -4.28
C ARG A 18 -2.10 14.18 -5.43
N ASN A 19 -3.32 14.48 -5.85
CA ASN A 19 -3.90 13.94 -7.08
C ASN A 19 -2.96 14.27 -8.24
N VAL A 20 -1.97 13.40 -8.44
CA VAL A 20 -1.21 13.39 -9.67
C VAL A 20 -2.20 12.85 -10.70
N LYS A 21 -2.73 13.73 -11.53
CA LYS A 21 -3.47 13.34 -12.74
C LYS A 21 -2.47 12.61 -13.63
N THR A 22 -2.30 11.32 -13.38
CA THR A 22 -1.51 10.44 -14.23
C THR A 22 -2.29 10.35 -15.55
N ARG A 23 -1.85 11.12 -16.53
CA ARG A 23 -2.40 11.06 -17.89
C ARG A 23 -1.93 9.74 -18.47
N ILE A 24 -2.81 8.74 -18.46
CA ILE A 24 -2.56 7.46 -19.11
C ILE A 24 -2.39 7.77 -20.61
N LYS A 25 -1.15 7.75 -21.09
CA LYS A 25 -0.86 7.75 -22.52
C LYS A 25 -1.16 6.36 -23.04
N CYS A 26 -2.29 6.18 -23.68
CA CYS A 26 -2.52 4.98 -24.49
C CYS A 26 -1.59 5.03 -25.69
N SER A 27 -0.41 4.42 -25.63
CA SER A 27 0.41 4.17 -26.78
C SER A 27 -0.04 2.84 -27.38
N SER A 28 -0.56 2.89 -28.58
CA SER A 28 -0.91 1.72 -29.38
C SER A 28 0.37 1.09 -29.92
N GLY A 29 0.86 0.02 -29.30
CA GLY A 29 2.03 -0.70 -29.77
C GLY A 29 2.39 -1.83 -28.81
N SER A 30 2.81 -2.94 -29.36
CA SER A 30 3.06 -4.28 -28.78
C SER A 30 4.02 -4.41 -27.58
N ASP A 31 4.37 -3.32 -26.91
CA ASP A 31 5.24 -3.26 -25.72
C ASP A 31 4.49 -3.26 -24.38
N TYR A 32 3.20 -3.65 -24.39
CA TYR A 32 2.34 -3.48 -23.22
C TYR A 32 2.63 -4.44 -22.07
N SER A 33 3.37 -5.54 -22.31
CA SER A 33 3.59 -6.56 -21.27
C SER A 33 4.77 -6.23 -20.36
N ASP A 34 5.88 -5.72 -20.87
CA ASP A 34 7.09 -5.49 -20.07
C ASP A 34 6.96 -4.26 -19.17
N GLN A 35 6.50 -3.11 -19.69
CA GLN A 35 6.35 -1.88 -18.90
C GLN A 35 5.34 -2.00 -17.74
N THR A 36 4.29 -2.81 -17.88
CA THR A 36 3.31 -3.03 -16.83
C THR A 36 3.88 -3.85 -15.67
N PHE A 37 4.79 -4.77 -15.92
CA PHE A 37 5.41 -5.57 -14.85
C PHE A 37 6.49 -4.78 -14.11
N ASP A 38 7.28 -3.95 -14.78
CA ASP A 38 8.25 -3.05 -14.16
C ASP A 38 7.57 -2.05 -13.21
N ASP A 39 6.39 -1.55 -13.58
CA ASP A 39 5.58 -0.68 -12.73
C ASP A 39 5.09 -1.43 -11.48
N VAL A 40 4.67 -2.70 -11.62
CA VAL A 40 4.23 -3.54 -10.50
C VAL A 40 5.39 -3.83 -9.55
N ASP A 41 6.55 -4.19 -10.07
CA ASP A 41 7.74 -4.45 -9.26
C ASP A 41 8.17 -3.21 -8.47
N THR A 42 8.16 -2.05 -9.11
CA THR A 42 8.43 -0.77 -8.45
C THR A 42 7.45 -0.50 -7.31
N VAL A 43 6.17 -0.75 -7.53
CA VAL A 43 5.14 -0.58 -6.49
C VAL A 43 5.34 -1.58 -5.35
N LEU A 44 5.66 -2.84 -5.65
CA LEU A 44 5.94 -3.87 -4.65
C LEU A 44 7.17 -3.54 -3.81
N ILE A 45 8.27 -3.08 -4.43
CA ILE A 45 9.48 -2.64 -3.72
C ILE A 45 9.14 -1.52 -2.74
N LYS A 46 8.43 -0.49 -3.18
CA LYS A 46 7.97 0.62 -2.32
C LYS A 46 7.06 0.13 -1.20
N TYR A 47 6.13 -0.75 -1.49
CA TYR A 47 5.23 -1.33 -0.49
C TYR A 47 5.99 -2.13 0.56
N PHE A 48 6.89 -3.03 0.15
CA PHE A 48 7.66 -3.83 1.10
C PHE A 48 8.64 -2.98 1.91
N THR A 49 9.21 -1.92 1.34
CA THR A 49 10.05 -0.97 2.09
C THR A 49 9.24 -0.27 3.18
N PHE A 50 8.07 0.24 2.84
CA PHE A 50 7.16 0.87 3.81
C PHE A 50 6.76 -0.11 4.93
N ARG A 51 6.37 -1.35 4.58
CA ARG A 51 5.97 -2.36 5.57
C ARG A 51 7.13 -2.82 6.45
N SER A 52 8.32 -2.99 5.88
CA SER A 52 9.52 -3.34 6.66
C SER A 52 9.93 -2.23 7.61
N THR A 53 9.80 -0.98 7.21
CA THR A 53 10.04 0.17 8.10
C THR A 53 9.08 0.16 9.28
N GLN A 54 7.78 -0.07 9.05
CA GLN A 54 6.81 -0.20 10.14
C GLN A 54 7.14 -1.35 11.10
N TYR A 55 7.57 -2.48 10.55
CA TYR A 55 7.96 -3.64 11.36
C TYR A 55 9.23 -3.34 12.17
N THR A 56 10.22 -2.70 11.56
CA THR A 56 11.47 -2.28 12.22
C THR A 56 11.20 -1.26 13.32
N LEU A 57 10.27 -0.31 13.13
CA LEU A 57 9.83 0.61 14.17
C LEU A 57 9.31 -0.12 15.41
N GLY A 58 8.50 -1.16 15.22
CA GLY A 58 8.06 -2.01 16.34
C GLY A 58 9.20 -2.71 17.06
N GLN A 59 10.15 -3.27 16.31
CA GLN A 59 11.33 -3.93 16.87
C GLN A 59 12.23 -2.95 17.65
N VAL A 60 12.49 -1.76 17.07
CA VAL A 60 13.30 -0.72 17.74
C VAL A 60 12.60 -0.26 19.01
N TYR A 61 11.27 -0.09 18.99
CA TYR A 61 10.50 0.27 20.19
C TYR A 61 10.66 -0.75 21.32
N GLU A 62 10.64 -2.04 21.01
CA GLU A 62 10.80 -3.11 21.99
C GLU A 62 12.24 -3.22 22.50
N MET A 63 13.22 -2.98 21.63
CA MET A 63 14.65 -3.14 21.95
C MET A 63 15.28 -1.91 22.59
N ASP A 64 14.71 -0.72 22.37
CA ASP A 64 15.27 0.53 22.90
C ASP A 64 14.99 0.63 24.40
N MET A 65 16.03 0.37 25.17
CA MET A 65 16.02 0.42 26.65
C MET A 65 16.26 1.82 27.19
N SER A 66 16.49 2.81 26.35
CA SER A 66 16.69 4.18 26.79
C SER A 66 15.42 4.77 27.43
N PRO A 67 15.55 5.60 28.50
CA PRO A 67 14.39 6.13 29.23
C PRO A 67 13.42 6.93 28.33
N MET A 68 13.94 7.53 27.29
CA MET A 68 13.17 8.35 26.35
C MET A 68 12.96 7.68 24.98
N LYS A 69 13.35 6.41 24.82
CA LYS A 69 13.28 5.69 23.54
C LYS A 69 13.81 6.54 22.37
N SER A 70 15.02 7.04 22.54
CA SER A 70 15.63 8.04 21.65
C SER A 70 15.80 7.53 20.21
N GLU A 71 16.17 6.27 20.04
CA GLU A 71 16.39 5.66 18.73
C GLU A 71 15.05 5.44 18.00
N PHE A 72 14.03 5.00 18.74
CA PHE A 72 12.68 4.88 18.21
C PHE A 72 12.11 6.25 17.77
N ASN A 73 12.21 7.26 18.63
CA ASN A 73 11.71 8.60 18.31
C ASN A 73 12.44 9.19 17.11
N TRP A 74 13.77 9.04 17.07
CA TRP A 74 14.56 9.47 15.92
C TRP A 74 14.07 8.81 14.62
N LEU A 75 13.84 7.49 14.62
CA LEU A 75 13.37 6.78 13.44
C LEU A 75 11.94 7.19 13.03
N CYS A 76 11.09 7.52 14.00
CA CYS A 76 9.76 8.07 13.74
C CYS A 76 9.85 9.42 13.02
N ASP A 77 10.66 10.34 13.55
CA ASP A 77 10.84 11.68 12.97
C ASP A 77 11.45 11.59 11.58
N PHE A 78 12.48 10.77 11.43
CA PHE A 78 13.10 10.50 10.13
C PHE A 78 12.11 9.92 9.11
N SER A 79 11.25 8.99 9.52
CA SER A 79 10.22 8.41 8.64
C SER A 79 9.12 9.41 8.26
N ASN A 80 8.91 10.45 9.05
CA ASN A 80 7.99 11.55 8.72
C ASN A 80 8.61 12.55 7.74
N GLU A 81 9.91 12.79 7.83
CA GLU A 81 10.65 13.66 6.91
C GLU A 81 10.93 12.97 5.58
N HIS A 82 11.42 11.76 5.64
CA HIS A 82 11.77 10.92 4.48
C HIS A 82 10.73 9.81 4.33
N ASN A 83 9.84 9.98 3.35
CA ASN A 83 8.74 9.03 3.16
C ASN A 83 9.26 7.60 2.87
N PRO A 84 8.96 6.59 3.73
CA PRO A 84 9.36 5.21 3.47
C PRO A 84 8.81 4.61 2.17
N SER A 85 7.74 5.21 1.62
CA SER A 85 7.17 4.82 0.32
C SER A 85 8.03 5.27 -0.86
N SER A 86 9.14 5.99 -0.65
CA SER A 86 10.10 6.28 -1.72
C SER A 86 10.92 5.06 -2.13
N GLY A 87 10.88 3.97 -1.33
CA GLY A 87 11.58 2.73 -1.63
C GLY A 87 13.07 2.81 -1.29
N ASP A 88 13.92 2.54 -2.28
CA ASP A 88 15.37 2.47 -2.07
C ASP A 88 15.97 3.81 -1.65
N ALA A 89 15.45 4.94 -2.13
CA ALA A 89 15.91 6.28 -1.73
C ALA A 89 15.79 6.52 -0.20
N PHE A 90 14.78 5.92 0.45
CA PHE A 90 14.66 5.99 1.91
C PHE A 90 15.79 5.24 2.61
N ILE A 91 16.19 4.08 2.08
CA ILE A 91 17.27 3.25 2.64
C ILE A 91 18.61 3.97 2.45
N GLU A 92 18.84 4.57 1.27
CA GLU A 92 20.04 5.37 0.98
C GLU A 92 20.15 6.54 1.94
N ALA A 93 19.07 7.27 2.18
CA ALA A 93 19.04 8.37 3.15
C ALA A 93 19.35 7.90 4.59
N LEU A 94 18.97 6.69 5.00
CA LEU A 94 19.35 6.10 6.29
C LEU A 94 20.86 5.84 6.37
N TYR A 95 21.47 5.36 5.29
CA TYR A 95 22.92 5.15 5.22
C TYR A 95 23.68 6.48 5.29
N GLU A 96 23.22 7.52 4.59
CA GLU A 96 23.80 8.85 4.63
C GLU A 96 23.76 9.47 6.04
N ASN A 97 22.71 9.17 6.82
CA ASN A 97 22.59 9.59 8.21
C ASN A 97 23.34 8.67 9.21
N GLY A 98 24.14 7.72 8.73
CA GLY A 98 24.98 6.85 9.55
C GLY A 98 24.20 5.77 10.31
N LYS A 99 22.92 5.55 10.02
CA LYS A 99 22.06 4.55 10.66
C LYS A 99 22.09 3.21 9.93
N THR A 100 23.30 2.70 9.68
CA THR A 100 23.54 1.47 8.92
C THR A 100 22.85 0.25 9.52
N ASN A 101 22.79 0.13 10.85
CA ASN A 101 22.13 -0.99 11.53
C ASN A 101 20.63 -1.02 11.27
N ILE A 102 19.97 0.14 11.28
CA ILE A 102 18.54 0.25 10.99
C ILE A 102 18.28 -0.03 9.51
N ALA A 103 19.10 0.52 8.63
CA ALA A 103 19.00 0.30 7.19
C ALA A 103 19.14 -1.19 6.82
N SER A 104 20.16 -1.87 7.36
CA SER A 104 20.37 -3.31 7.15
C SER A 104 19.18 -4.14 7.65
N ARG A 105 18.65 -3.81 8.83
CA ARG A 105 17.47 -4.49 9.40
C ARG A 105 16.22 -4.29 8.54
N ILE A 106 16.02 -3.11 7.98
CA ILE A 106 14.90 -2.84 7.06
C ILE A 106 15.05 -3.69 5.79
N MET A 107 16.26 -3.81 5.24
CA MET A 107 16.51 -4.65 4.06
C MET A 107 16.24 -6.13 4.34
N GLU A 108 16.71 -6.67 5.46
CA GLU A 108 16.45 -8.06 5.88
C GLU A 108 14.94 -8.30 6.07
N ASN A 109 14.24 -7.39 6.74
CA ASN A 109 12.81 -7.47 6.95
C ASN A 109 12.05 -7.39 5.61
N ARG A 110 12.52 -6.57 4.66
CA ARG A 110 11.95 -6.43 3.32
C ARG A 110 12.00 -7.76 2.56
N GLU A 111 13.14 -8.42 2.56
CA GLU A 111 13.29 -9.74 1.93
C GLU A 111 12.44 -10.82 2.63
N GLY A 112 12.42 -10.81 3.95
CA GLY A 112 11.61 -11.75 4.74
C GLY A 112 10.12 -11.61 4.47
N LEU A 113 9.63 -10.37 4.32
CA LEU A 113 8.24 -10.08 3.97
C LEU A 113 7.92 -10.53 2.54
N LEU A 114 8.82 -10.29 1.58
CA LEU A 114 8.64 -10.75 0.20
C LEU A 114 8.58 -12.28 0.13
N LYS A 115 9.51 -12.99 0.78
CA LYS A 115 9.52 -14.46 0.82
C LYS A 115 8.22 -15.01 1.40
N ARG A 116 7.73 -14.41 2.50
CA ARG A 116 6.45 -14.79 3.12
C ARG A 116 5.27 -14.52 2.19
N TRP A 117 5.26 -13.37 1.54
CA TRP A 117 4.21 -13.03 0.59
C TRP A 117 4.17 -13.99 -0.59
N LEU A 118 5.34 -14.31 -1.19
CA LEU A 118 5.45 -15.29 -2.28
C LEU A 118 4.97 -16.67 -1.84
N SER A 119 5.35 -17.15 -0.64
CA SER A 119 4.90 -18.45 -0.13
C SER A 119 3.39 -18.49 0.12
N GLN A 120 2.75 -17.36 0.40
CA GLN A 120 1.30 -17.24 0.59
C GLN A 120 0.54 -17.03 -0.72
N THR A 121 1.23 -16.62 -1.79
CA THR A 121 0.65 -16.35 -3.11
C THR A 121 0.67 -17.60 -4.00
N THR A 122 0.84 -18.79 -3.41
CA THR A 122 0.66 -20.07 -4.11
C THR A 122 -0.76 -20.19 -4.68
N GLU A 123 -0.99 -21.10 -5.62
CA GLU A 123 -2.19 -21.25 -6.45
C GLU A 123 -3.53 -20.98 -5.73
N THR A 124 -3.68 -21.50 -4.50
CA THR A 124 -4.93 -21.35 -3.73
C THR A 124 -5.24 -19.91 -3.31
N ASN A 125 -4.23 -19.09 -3.08
CA ASN A 125 -4.42 -17.68 -2.68
C ASN A 125 -4.62 -16.78 -3.89
N GLY A 126 -4.04 -17.13 -5.04
CA GLY A 126 -4.32 -16.46 -6.32
C GLY A 126 -5.78 -16.58 -6.72
N GLU A 127 -6.35 -17.79 -6.62
CA GLU A 127 -7.77 -18.02 -6.85
C GLU A 127 -8.67 -17.24 -5.90
N LYS A 128 -8.35 -17.23 -4.60
CA LYS A 128 -9.11 -16.45 -3.61
C LYS A 128 -9.06 -14.95 -3.90
N LEU A 129 -7.92 -14.44 -4.32
CA LEU A 129 -7.77 -13.03 -4.71
C LEU A 129 -8.60 -12.74 -5.97
N GLY A 130 -8.57 -13.65 -6.96
CA GLY A 130 -9.38 -13.55 -8.18
C GLY A 130 -10.87 -13.50 -7.87
N LEU A 131 -11.38 -14.41 -7.03
CA LEU A 131 -12.77 -14.43 -6.58
C LEU A 131 -13.17 -13.16 -5.84
N LYS A 132 -12.27 -12.64 -4.96
CA LYS A 132 -12.50 -11.38 -4.25
C LYS A 132 -12.58 -10.19 -5.19
N MET A 133 -11.72 -10.16 -6.20
CA MET A 133 -11.71 -9.11 -7.22
C MET A 133 -12.97 -9.16 -8.07
N HIS A 134 -13.36 -10.37 -8.51
CA HIS A 134 -14.61 -10.59 -9.25
C HIS A 134 -15.84 -10.12 -8.44
N SER A 135 -15.94 -10.52 -7.17
CA SER A 135 -17.03 -10.09 -6.28
C SER A 135 -17.09 -8.56 -6.13
N LYS A 136 -15.95 -7.89 -6.00
CA LYS A 136 -15.90 -6.41 -5.96
C LYS A 136 -16.36 -5.79 -7.28
N ASN A 137 -15.91 -6.32 -8.42
CA ASN A 137 -16.33 -5.84 -9.73
C ASN A 137 -17.84 -5.98 -9.93
N MET A 138 -18.41 -7.13 -9.53
CA MET A 138 -19.87 -7.35 -9.57
C MET A 138 -20.64 -6.38 -8.66
N GLY A 139 -20.07 -6.04 -7.50
CA GLY A 139 -20.62 -5.00 -6.61
C GLY A 139 -20.65 -3.63 -7.28
N ILE A 140 -19.57 -3.23 -7.94
CA ILE A 140 -19.49 -1.98 -8.68
C ILE A 140 -20.53 -1.94 -9.81
N PHE A 141 -20.64 -3.02 -10.60
CA PHE A 141 -21.62 -3.13 -11.67
C PHE A 141 -23.04 -2.98 -11.16
N ARG A 142 -23.41 -3.70 -10.08
CA ARG A 142 -24.75 -3.59 -9.48
C ARG A 142 -25.05 -2.17 -9.03
N ASN A 143 -24.13 -1.53 -8.33
CA ASN A 143 -24.31 -0.16 -7.86
C ASN A 143 -24.43 0.83 -9.00
N THR A 144 -23.69 0.63 -10.09
CA THR A 144 -23.78 1.49 -11.28
C THR A 144 -25.11 1.32 -11.98
N LEU A 145 -25.58 0.07 -12.13
CA LEU A 145 -26.89 -0.24 -12.72
C LEU A 145 -28.04 0.36 -11.89
N MET A 146 -28.00 0.21 -10.56
CA MET A 146 -29.04 0.79 -9.69
C MET A 146 -29.11 2.30 -9.83
N LYS A 147 -27.95 2.98 -9.80
CA LYS A 147 -27.89 4.44 -10.03
C LYS A 147 -28.40 4.84 -11.41
N SER A 148 -28.11 4.04 -12.44
CA SER A 148 -28.60 4.29 -13.80
C SER A 148 -30.12 4.16 -13.88
N LEU A 149 -30.71 3.17 -13.20
CA LEU A 149 -32.16 2.97 -13.14
C LEU A 149 -32.88 4.09 -12.37
N GLU A 150 -32.29 4.54 -11.24
CA GLU A 150 -32.81 5.66 -10.45
C GLU A 150 -32.85 6.98 -11.24
N ASN A 151 -31.87 7.16 -12.14
CA ASN A 151 -31.76 8.38 -12.98
C ASN A 151 -32.52 8.28 -14.30
N THR A 152 -33.18 7.16 -14.61
CA THR A 152 -33.98 7.03 -15.84
C THR A 152 -35.33 7.69 -15.60
N PRO A 153 -35.72 8.76 -16.36
CA PRO A 153 -37.01 9.37 -16.22
C PRO A 153 -38.10 8.35 -16.56
N GLU A 154 -39.17 8.33 -15.75
CA GLU A 154 -40.34 7.48 -16.05
C GLU A 154 -40.85 7.73 -17.45
N PRO A 155 -41.21 6.69 -18.23
CA PRO A 155 -41.79 6.87 -19.54
C PRO A 155 -43.10 7.66 -19.39
N THR A 156 -43.12 8.88 -19.90
CA THR A 156 -44.35 9.66 -20.02
C THR A 156 -45.35 8.83 -20.77
N LYS A 157 -46.43 8.41 -20.09
CA LYS A 157 -47.58 7.79 -20.77
C LYS A 157 -48.05 8.78 -21.83
N SER A 158 -47.81 8.45 -23.09
CA SER A 158 -48.44 9.12 -24.20
C SER A 158 -49.94 8.88 -24.08
N MET A 159 -50.68 9.94 -23.75
CA MET A 159 -52.12 9.98 -23.90
C MET A 159 -52.44 10.00 -25.40
N ASP A 160 -52.54 8.86 -26.01
CA ASP A 160 -53.20 8.67 -27.30
C ASP A 160 -54.43 7.80 -27.04
N GLU A 161 -55.47 8.48 -26.51
CA GLU A 161 -56.87 8.09 -26.65
C GLU A 161 -57.66 9.34 -27.03
N VAL A 162 -57.90 9.48 -28.30
CA VAL A 162 -59.10 10.15 -28.86
C VAL A 162 -59.62 9.28 -30.00
#